data_3d410cf25e912d65c70b551225178b5e
#
_entry.id   3d410cf25e912d65c70b551225178b5e
#
_cell.length_a   1.000
_cell.length_b   1.000
_cell.length_c   1.000
_cell.angle_alpha   90.00
_cell.angle_beta   90.00
_cell.angle_gamma   90.00
#
_symmetry.space_group_name_H-M   'P 1'
#
loop_
_entity.id
_entity.type
_entity.pdbx_description
1 polymer ?
#
loop_
_entity_poly.entity_id
_entity_poly.type
_entity_poly.pdbx_seq_one_letter_code
_entity_poly.pdbx_strand_id
1 'polypeptide(L)'
;MRRYDVDWLRVLALGLLIIYHISVVFQPWAYFIYFVQSEKPVESIWLAMGLINIWRIPLLFIISGMGVCFAMRRRNWKELLKDRTRRILLPLIFGSFFIVPVHGYIYQSFMGLDHIYFPNPGHLWFLSNIFIYVLVLCPVFFYLKRNPDSILLRLFKRILKFPAALYLITLPFIFEAELIVPEQRFEAYANT
;
A
#
# COMPACT_ATOMS: atom_id res chain seq x y z
N MET A 1 -16.03 -22.06 -4.49
CA MET A 1 -16.97 -20.92 -4.34
C MET A 1 -16.21 -19.62 -4.49
N ARG A 2 -16.78 -18.67 -5.19
CA ARG A 2 -16.25 -17.28 -5.27
C ARG A 2 -16.58 -16.55 -3.98
N ARG A 3 -15.60 -15.80 -3.44
CA ARG A 3 -15.73 -15.03 -2.18
C ARG A 3 -16.12 -13.61 -2.52
N TYR A 4 -17.42 -13.38 -2.67
CA TYR A 4 -17.98 -12.07 -2.99
C TYR A 4 -17.69 -11.02 -1.93
N ASP A 5 -17.61 -11.42 -0.65
CA ASP A 5 -17.21 -10.59 0.48
C ASP A 5 -15.82 -9.93 0.27
N VAL A 6 -14.84 -10.71 -0.17
CA VAL A 6 -13.49 -10.20 -0.47
C VAL A 6 -13.49 -9.32 -1.73
N ASP A 7 -14.29 -9.66 -2.72
CA ASP A 7 -14.41 -8.84 -3.94
C ASP A 7 -15.03 -7.46 -3.61
N TRP A 8 -16.05 -7.41 -2.75
CA TRP A 8 -16.64 -6.15 -2.28
C TRP A 8 -15.65 -5.32 -1.45
N LEU A 9 -14.88 -5.93 -0.54
CA LEU A 9 -13.83 -5.22 0.20
C LEU A 9 -12.79 -4.58 -0.73
N ARG A 10 -12.44 -5.24 -1.85
CA ARG A 10 -11.54 -4.67 -2.86
C ARG A 10 -12.15 -3.44 -3.53
N VAL A 11 -13.41 -3.52 -3.94
CA VAL A 11 -14.10 -2.39 -4.57
C VAL A 11 -14.19 -1.22 -3.60
N LEU A 12 -14.54 -1.47 -2.34
CA LEU A 12 -14.58 -0.44 -1.29
C LEU A 12 -13.20 0.20 -1.10
N ALA A 13 -12.15 -0.61 -0.94
CA ALA A 13 -10.79 -0.11 -0.74
C ALA A 13 -10.29 0.74 -1.91
N LEU A 14 -10.61 0.33 -3.16
CA LEU A 14 -10.29 1.11 -4.36
C LEU A 14 -11.12 2.40 -4.42
N GLY A 15 -12.40 2.36 -4.07
CA GLY A 15 -13.23 3.56 -3.99
C GLY A 15 -12.68 4.59 -2.98
N LEU A 16 -12.30 4.14 -1.78
CA LEU A 16 -11.66 4.99 -0.78
C LEU A 16 -10.31 5.54 -1.25
N LEU A 17 -9.54 4.75 -2.00
CA LEU A 17 -8.28 5.19 -2.59
C LEU A 17 -8.50 6.33 -3.58
N ILE A 18 -9.50 6.23 -4.45
CA ILE A 18 -9.84 7.27 -5.44
C ILE A 18 -10.31 8.54 -4.73
N ILE A 19 -11.24 8.41 -3.78
CA ILE A 19 -11.74 9.56 -3.00
C ILE A 19 -10.58 10.29 -2.32
N TYR A 20 -9.67 9.54 -1.69
CA TYR A 20 -8.50 10.13 -1.04
C TYR A 20 -7.62 10.92 -2.03
N HIS A 21 -7.30 10.36 -3.21
CA HIS A 21 -6.46 11.04 -4.20
C HIS A 21 -7.12 12.28 -4.78
N ILE A 22 -8.44 12.26 -4.98
CA ILE A 22 -9.19 13.46 -5.38
C ILE A 22 -9.12 14.52 -4.27
N SER A 23 -9.26 14.12 -3.01
CA SER A 23 -9.22 15.04 -1.87
C SER A 23 -7.85 15.68 -1.65
N VAL A 24 -6.76 15.02 -2.06
CA VAL A 24 -5.39 15.55 -1.97
C VAL A 24 -5.26 16.89 -2.69
N VAL A 25 -5.90 17.08 -3.85
CA VAL A 25 -5.84 18.30 -4.64
C VAL A 25 -6.29 19.55 -3.85
N PHE A 26 -7.15 19.36 -2.86
CA PHE A 26 -7.68 20.42 -2.00
C PHE A 26 -6.86 20.65 -0.73
N GLN A 27 -5.73 19.95 -0.55
CA GLN A 27 -4.89 20.09 0.62
C GLN A 27 -3.73 21.06 0.39
N PRO A 28 -3.36 21.89 1.40
CA PRO A 28 -2.25 22.84 1.28
C PRO A 28 -0.90 22.18 0.98
N TRP A 29 -0.73 20.91 1.38
CA TRP A 29 0.51 20.14 1.20
C TRP A 29 0.55 19.30 -0.09
N ALA A 30 -0.46 19.40 -0.97
CA ALA A 30 -0.54 18.61 -2.21
C ALA A 30 0.72 18.71 -3.09
N TYR A 31 1.31 19.89 -3.16
CA TYR A 31 2.51 20.16 -3.96
C TYR A 31 3.76 19.40 -3.47
N PHE A 32 3.87 19.08 -2.17
CA PHE A 32 5.01 18.30 -1.64
C PHE A 32 5.06 16.86 -2.17
N ILE A 33 3.93 16.35 -2.63
CA ILE A 33 3.81 15.00 -3.20
C ILE A 33 3.52 15.02 -4.70
N TYR A 34 3.88 16.14 -5.36
CA TYR A 34 3.74 16.34 -6.81
C TYR A 34 2.29 16.31 -7.32
N PHE A 35 1.31 16.70 -6.49
CA PHE A 35 -0.06 16.92 -6.93
C PHE A 35 -0.30 18.38 -7.25
N VAL A 36 -1.10 18.63 -8.29
CA VAL A 36 -1.61 19.97 -8.59
C VAL A 36 -2.53 20.40 -7.46
N GLN A 37 -2.25 21.53 -6.85
CA GLN A 37 -3.05 22.08 -5.75
C GLN A 37 -4.16 22.98 -6.29
N SER A 38 -5.35 22.90 -5.70
CA SER A 38 -6.45 23.81 -5.96
C SER A 38 -6.11 25.22 -5.44
N GLU A 39 -6.52 26.26 -6.17
CA GLU A 39 -6.42 27.65 -5.72
C GLU A 39 -7.21 27.93 -4.45
N LYS A 40 -8.22 27.11 -4.17
CA LYS A 40 -9.05 27.18 -2.96
C LYS A 40 -8.90 25.90 -2.15
N PRO A 41 -7.88 25.79 -1.30
CA PRO A 41 -7.71 24.64 -0.43
C PRO A 41 -8.86 24.55 0.59
N VAL A 42 -9.23 23.33 0.95
CA VAL A 42 -10.31 23.03 1.93
C VAL A 42 -9.72 22.20 3.06
N GLU A 43 -9.20 22.88 4.07
CA GLU A 43 -8.51 22.24 5.19
C GLU A 43 -9.41 21.27 5.99
N SER A 44 -10.71 21.58 6.09
CA SER A 44 -11.66 20.74 6.84
C SER A 44 -11.77 19.29 6.34
N ILE A 45 -11.40 19.03 5.10
CA ILE A 45 -11.37 17.66 4.52
C ILE A 45 -10.25 16.81 5.16
N TRP A 46 -9.22 17.44 5.77
CA TRP A 46 -8.11 16.75 6.39
C TRP A 46 -8.54 15.68 7.41
N LEU A 47 -9.51 15.97 8.24
CA LEU A 47 -10.00 15.01 9.24
C LEU A 47 -10.58 13.76 8.58
N ALA A 48 -11.43 13.92 7.57
CA ALA A 48 -12.01 12.80 6.83
C ALA A 48 -10.92 12.01 6.08
N MET A 49 -9.96 12.70 5.47
CA MET A 49 -8.81 12.07 4.81
C MET A 49 -7.95 11.28 5.79
N GLY A 50 -7.67 11.83 6.98
CA GLY A 50 -6.93 11.16 8.04
C GLY A 50 -7.60 9.86 8.47
N LEU A 51 -8.91 9.88 8.70
CA LEU A 51 -9.69 8.70 9.03
C LEU A 51 -9.63 7.63 7.93
N ILE A 52 -9.77 8.02 6.67
CA ILE A 52 -9.64 7.10 5.54
C ILE A 52 -8.22 6.54 5.44
N ASN A 53 -7.20 7.37 5.69
CA ASN A 53 -5.80 6.99 5.51
C ASN A 53 -5.34 5.92 6.51
N ILE A 54 -5.80 5.98 7.77
CA ILE A 54 -5.41 5.07 8.85
C ILE A 54 -5.65 3.59 8.47
N TRP A 55 -6.74 3.27 7.82
CA TRP A 55 -7.12 1.87 7.57
C TRP A 55 -7.21 1.48 6.09
N ARG A 56 -7.23 2.44 5.17
CA ARG A 56 -7.24 2.21 3.73
C ARG A 56 -6.06 1.33 3.26
N ILE A 57 -4.84 1.71 3.64
CA ILE A 57 -3.61 0.99 3.24
C ILE A 57 -3.54 -0.39 3.93
N PRO A 58 -3.72 -0.51 5.26
CA PRO A 58 -3.79 -1.82 5.91
C PRO A 58 -4.85 -2.74 5.30
N LEU A 59 -6.02 -2.21 4.95
CA LEU A 59 -7.08 -2.99 4.30
C LEU A 59 -6.61 -3.59 2.96
N LEU A 60 -5.91 -2.81 2.13
CA LEU A 60 -5.36 -3.29 0.85
C LEU A 60 -4.33 -4.42 1.06
N PHE A 61 -3.45 -4.29 2.07
CA PHE A 61 -2.50 -5.35 2.41
C PHE A 61 -3.19 -6.61 2.91
N ILE A 62 -4.20 -6.49 3.77
CA ILE A 62 -4.99 -7.62 4.28
C ILE A 62 -5.68 -8.34 3.11
N ILE A 63 -6.36 -7.62 2.22
CA ILE A 63 -7.05 -8.18 1.05
C ILE A 63 -6.04 -8.88 0.13
N SER A 64 -4.87 -8.30 -0.08
CA SER A 64 -3.80 -8.91 -0.87
C SER A 64 -3.31 -10.21 -0.24
N GLY A 65 -3.05 -10.21 1.07
CA GLY A 65 -2.67 -11.40 1.84
C GLY A 65 -3.71 -12.51 1.79
N MET A 66 -4.99 -12.18 1.94
CA MET A 66 -6.10 -13.12 1.74
C MET A 66 -6.09 -13.71 0.34
N GLY A 67 -5.84 -12.90 -0.68
CA GLY A 67 -5.72 -13.34 -2.06
C GLY A 67 -4.55 -14.31 -2.28
N VAL A 68 -3.41 -14.10 -1.61
CA VAL A 68 -2.28 -15.04 -1.61
C VAL A 68 -2.68 -16.35 -0.94
N CYS A 69 -3.27 -16.28 0.26
CA CYS A 69 -3.71 -17.45 1.01
C CYS A 69 -4.68 -18.35 0.19
N PHE A 70 -5.67 -17.76 -0.48
CA PHE A 70 -6.60 -18.51 -1.32
C PHE A 70 -5.93 -19.10 -2.58
N ALA A 71 -5.01 -18.36 -3.19
CA ALA A 71 -4.28 -18.84 -4.36
C ALA A 71 -3.38 -20.04 -4.01
N MET A 72 -2.71 -20.00 -2.86
CA MET A 72 -1.85 -21.08 -2.38
C MET A 72 -2.58 -22.40 -2.17
N ARG A 73 -3.88 -22.40 -1.90
CA ARG A 73 -4.66 -23.65 -1.73
C ARG A 73 -4.71 -24.45 -3.02
N ARG A 74 -4.65 -23.80 -4.20
CA ARG A 74 -4.87 -24.41 -5.51
C ARG A 74 -3.64 -24.39 -6.42
N ARG A 75 -2.60 -23.59 -6.07
CA ARG A 75 -1.44 -23.33 -6.91
C ARG A 75 -0.14 -23.73 -6.22
N ASN A 76 0.85 -24.07 -7.01
CA ASN A 76 2.23 -24.19 -6.57
C ASN A 76 2.90 -22.79 -6.51
N TRP A 77 4.13 -22.73 -5.96
CA TRP A 77 4.82 -21.46 -5.77
C TRP A 77 5.16 -20.75 -7.09
N LYS A 78 5.51 -21.51 -8.14
CA LYS A 78 5.82 -20.94 -9.46
C LYS A 78 4.60 -20.32 -10.12
N GLU A 79 3.47 -20.99 -10.04
CA GLU A 79 2.18 -20.50 -10.54
C GLU A 79 1.71 -19.27 -9.77
N LEU A 80 1.90 -19.26 -8.43
CA LEU A 80 1.60 -18.11 -7.60
C LEU A 80 2.43 -16.89 -8.01
N LEU A 81 3.74 -17.04 -8.11
CA LEU A 81 4.64 -15.94 -8.50
C LEU A 81 4.32 -15.45 -9.91
N LYS A 82 4.12 -16.33 -10.88
CA LYS A 82 3.72 -15.96 -12.24
C LYS A 82 2.42 -15.15 -12.27
N ASP A 83 1.43 -15.54 -11.47
CA ASP A 83 0.17 -14.80 -11.36
C ASP A 83 0.38 -13.41 -10.73
N ARG A 84 1.20 -13.30 -9.67
CA ARG A 84 1.53 -12.03 -9.02
C ARG A 84 2.36 -11.10 -9.90
N THR A 85 3.34 -11.63 -10.61
CA THR A 85 4.10 -10.88 -11.61
C THR A 85 3.16 -10.24 -12.65
N ARG A 86 2.24 -11.01 -13.21
CA ARG A 86 1.31 -10.48 -14.21
C ARG A 86 0.32 -9.44 -13.66
N ARG A 87 -0.15 -9.62 -12.42
CA ARG A 87 -1.21 -8.79 -11.85
C ARG A 87 -0.72 -7.60 -11.04
N ILE A 88 0.52 -7.64 -10.57
CA ILE A 88 1.10 -6.59 -9.73
C ILE A 88 2.33 -5.99 -10.39
N LEU A 89 3.34 -6.81 -10.73
CA LEU A 89 4.61 -6.29 -11.24
C LEU A 89 4.48 -5.65 -12.63
N LEU A 90 3.76 -6.26 -13.56
CA LEU A 90 3.57 -5.67 -14.89
C LEU A 90 2.82 -4.34 -14.84
N PRO A 91 1.67 -4.19 -14.14
CA PRO A 91 1.03 -2.90 -13.95
C PRO A 91 1.91 -1.88 -13.20
N LEU A 92 2.71 -2.32 -12.22
CA LEU A 92 3.65 -1.45 -11.52
C LEU A 92 4.72 -0.89 -12.47
N ILE A 93 5.36 -1.75 -13.28
CA ILE A 93 6.35 -1.32 -14.27
C ILE A 93 5.71 -0.34 -15.27
N PHE A 94 4.58 -0.71 -15.84
CA PHE A 94 3.86 0.15 -16.77
C PHE A 94 3.52 1.51 -16.12
N GLY A 95 2.96 1.48 -14.92
CA GLY A 95 2.62 2.69 -14.18
C GLY A 95 3.83 3.58 -13.89
N SER A 96 4.95 2.98 -13.45
CA SER A 96 6.17 3.73 -13.11
C SER A 96 6.85 4.37 -14.32
N PHE A 97 6.79 3.73 -15.48
CA PHE A 97 7.44 4.24 -16.69
C PHE A 97 6.54 5.11 -17.57
N PHE A 98 5.22 4.94 -17.50
CA PHE A 98 4.31 5.65 -18.40
C PHE A 98 3.32 6.55 -17.64
N ILE A 99 2.65 6.06 -16.59
CA ILE A 99 1.60 6.84 -15.92
C ILE A 99 2.18 7.90 -14.99
N VAL A 100 3.12 7.51 -14.12
CA VAL A 100 3.74 8.44 -13.16
C VAL A 100 4.52 9.57 -13.85
N PRO A 101 5.32 9.32 -14.92
CA PRO A 101 5.95 10.42 -15.66
C PRO A 101 4.96 11.36 -16.34
N VAL A 102 3.82 10.88 -16.85
CA VAL A 102 2.77 11.77 -17.38
C VAL A 102 2.21 12.68 -16.29
N HIS A 103 1.95 12.12 -15.10
CA HIS A 103 1.53 12.91 -13.95
C HIS A 103 2.60 13.95 -13.57
N GLY A 104 3.87 13.55 -13.54
CA GLY A 104 5.00 14.47 -13.31
C GLY A 104 5.09 15.57 -14.36
N TYR A 105 4.89 15.25 -15.63
CA TYR A 105 4.85 16.24 -16.72
C TYR A 105 3.75 17.27 -16.54
N ILE A 106 2.53 16.83 -16.19
CA ILE A 106 1.40 17.74 -15.93
C ILE A 106 1.72 18.66 -14.74
N TYR A 107 2.29 18.12 -13.66
CA TYR A 107 2.70 18.90 -12.50
C TYR A 107 3.76 19.94 -12.85
N GLN A 108 4.81 19.57 -13.60
CA GLN A 108 5.88 20.47 -14.03
C GLN A 108 5.33 21.58 -14.93
N SER A 109 4.43 21.25 -15.86
CA SER A 109 3.75 22.22 -16.71
C SER A 109 2.93 23.23 -15.89
N PHE A 110 2.21 22.76 -14.89
CA PHE A 110 1.40 23.60 -14.00
C PHE A 110 2.26 24.54 -13.16
N MET A 111 3.42 24.06 -12.70
CA MET A 111 4.36 24.86 -11.89
C MET A 111 5.31 25.74 -12.72
N GLY A 112 5.25 25.67 -14.05
CA GLY A 112 6.19 26.39 -14.92
C GLY A 112 7.64 25.90 -14.82
N LEU A 113 7.84 24.63 -14.47
CA LEU A 113 9.15 24.00 -14.34
C LEU A 113 9.59 23.36 -15.66
N ASP A 114 10.90 23.16 -15.81
CA ASP A 114 11.45 22.39 -16.93
C ASP A 114 10.96 20.94 -16.90
N HIS A 115 10.63 20.42 -18.09
CA HIS A 115 10.10 19.07 -18.21
C HIS A 115 11.22 18.03 -18.14
N ILE A 116 11.28 17.31 -17.05
CA ILE A 116 12.23 16.21 -16.83
C ILE A 116 11.46 14.89 -16.76
N TYR A 117 11.83 13.95 -17.63
CA TYR A 117 11.32 12.58 -17.54
C TYR A 117 11.99 11.84 -16.41
N PHE A 118 11.22 11.50 -15.38
CA PHE A 118 11.71 10.81 -14.18
C PHE A 118 10.82 9.62 -13.85
N PRO A 119 11.14 8.42 -14.39
CA PRO A 119 10.39 7.21 -14.07
C PRO A 119 10.62 6.79 -12.62
N ASN A 120 9.56 6.67 -11.87
CA ASN A 120 9.57 6.22 -10.47
C ASN A 120 8.22 5.59 -10.10
N PRO A 121 8.13 4.81 -9.03
CA PRO A 121 6.86 4.22 -8.62
C PRO A 121 5.86 5.24 -8.08
N GLY A 122 6.31 6.42 -7.62
CA GLY A 122 5.45 7.46 -7.06
C GLY A 122 4.41 6.91 -6.09
N HIS A 123 3.14 7.25 -6.33
CA HIS A 123 2.01 6.77 -5.53
C HIS A 123 1.71 5.26 -5.66
N LEU A 124 2.41 4.55 -6.56
CA LEU A 124 2.29 3.09 -6.71
C LEU A 124 3.22 2.30 -5.78
N TRP A 125 3.93 2.96 -4.86
CA TRP A 125 4.87 2.34 -3.93
C TRP A 125 4.26 1.15 -3.17
N PHE A 126 2.97 1.19 -2.85
CA PHE A 126 2.30 0.10 -2.14
C PHE A 126 2.19 -1.19 -2.97
N LEU A 127 2.09 -1.10 -4.31
CA LEU A 127 2.14 -2.27 -5.20
C LEU A 127 3.52 -2.92 -5.15
N SER A 128 4.58 -2.08 -5.12
CA SER A 128 5.96 -2.54 -4.95
C SER A 128 6.12 -3.34 -3.66
N ASN A 129 5.66 -2.78 -2.55
CA ASN A 129 5.72 -3.44 -1.24
C ASN A 129 4.92 -4.74 -1.21
N ILE A 130 3.69 -4.76 -1.76
CA ILE A 130 2.91 -6.00 -1.85
C ILE A 130 3.67 -7.07 -2.64
N PHE A 131 4.30 -6.70 -3.75
CA PHE A 131 5.04 -7.67 -4.57
C PHE A 131 6.28 -8.19 -3.83
N ILE A 132 7.05 -7.32 -3.18
CA ILE A 132 8.22 -7.68 -2.36
C ILE A 132 7.80 -8.61 -1.22
N TYR A 133 6.74 -8.29 -0.49
CA TYR A 133 6.24 -9.13 0.60
C TYR A 133 5.80 -10.52 0.09
N VAL A 134 5.17 -10.59 -1.08
CA VAL A 134 4.83 -11.89 -1.67
C VAL A 134 6.09 -12.69 -2.01
N LEU A 135 7.12 -12.05 -2.58
CA LEU A 135 8.38 -12.72 -2.90
C LEU A 135 9.06 -13.26 -1.64
N VAL A 136 9.24 -12.42 -0.63
CA VAL A 136 9.96 -12.75 0.61
C VAL A 136 9.20 -13.79 1.43
N LEU A 137 7.88 -13.67 1.53
CA LEU A 137 7.06 -14.55 2.36
C LEU A 137 6.61 -15.84 1.64
N CYS A 138 6.71 -15.90 0.32
CA CYS A 138 6.32 -17.08 -0.45
C CYS A 138 6.99 -18.38 0.05
N PRO A 139 8.32 -18.44 0.25
CA PRO A 139 8.97 -19.64 0.79
C PRO A 139 8.42 -20.05 2.16
N VAL A 140 8.22 -19.07 3.05
CA VAL A 140 7.69 -19.29 4.41
C VAL A 140 6.28 -19.88 4.35
N PHE A 141 5.41 -19.30 3.52
CA PHE A 141 4.05 -19.77 3.37
C PHE A 141 3.97 -21.21 2.83
N PHE A 142 4.79 -21.54 1.82
CA PHE A 142 4.84 -22.90 1.29
C PHE A 142 5.49 -23.90 2.25
N TYR A 143 6.47 -23.46 3.04
CA TYR A 143 7.01 -24.26 4.14
C TYR A 143 5.93 -24.59 5.18
N LEU A 144 5.18 -23.58 5.65
CA LEU A 144 4.10 -23.76 6.62
C LEU A 144 2.96 -24.64 6.07
N LYS A 145 2.65 -24.50 4.77
CA LYS A 145 1.65 -25.34 4.10
C LYS A 145 2.05 -26.82 4.09
N ARG A 146 3.35 -27.11 3.92
CA ARG A 146 3.89 -28.48 3.90
C ARG A 146 4.06 -29.07 5.30
N ASN A 147 4.26 -28.23 6.29
CA ASN A 147 4.55 -28.62 7.67
C ASN A 147 3.51 -28.05 8.65
N PRO A 148 2.28 -28.63 8.68
CA PRO A 148 1.19 -28.11 9.52
C PRO A 148 1.49 -28.20 11.01
N ASP A 149 2.42 -29.07 11.42
CA ASP A 149 2.83 -29.28 12.81
C ASP A 149 4.13 -28.56 13.17
N SER A 150 4.61 -27.66 12.31
CA SER A 150 5.83 -26.90 12.57
C SER A 150 5.74 -26.08 13.86
N ILE A 151 6.87 -25.94 14.55
CA ILE A 151 7.00 -25.12 15.76
C ILE A 151 6.53 -23.68 15.46
N LEU A 152 6.89 -23.14 14.30
CA LEU A 152 6.53 -21.82 13.86
C LEU A 152 5.00 -21.64 13.79
N LEU A 153 4.28 -22.61 13.21
CA LEU A 153 2.82 -22.53 13.11
C LEU A 153 2.14 -22.71 14.46
N ARG A 154 2.70 -23.56 15.33
CA ARG A 154 2.22 -23.73 16.72
C ARG A 154 2.41 -22.44 17.52
N LEU A 155 3.56 -21.78 17.39
CA LEU A 155 3.84 -20.50 18.04
C LEU A 155 2.87 -19.42 17.55
N PHE A 156 2.70 -19.29 16.23
CA PHE A 156 1.74 -18.35 15.63
C PHE A 156 0.32 -18.58 16.16
N LYS A 157 -0.15 -19.84 16.15
CA LYS A 157 -1.47 -20.17 16.67
C LYS A 157 -1.60 -19.86 18.16
N ARG A 158 -0.53 -20.03 18.96
CA ARG A 158 -0.52 -19.70 20.39
C ARG A 158 -0.62 -18.18 20.60
N ILE A 159 0.17 -17.41 19.88
CA ILE A 159 0.15 -15.95 19.95
C ILE A 159 -1.22 -15.41 19.55
N LEU A 160 -1.76 -15.84 18.43
CA LEU A 160 -3.06 -15.37 17.91
C LEU A 160 -4.29 -15.79 18.75
N LYS A 161 -4.11 -16.65 19.76
CA LYS A 161 -5.18 -16.93 20.74
C LYS A 161 -5.44 -15.73 21.67
N PHE A 162 -4.47 -14.85 21.85
CA PHE A 162 -4.65 -13.66 22.67
C PHE A 162 -5.14 -12.51 21.80
N PRO A 163 -6.28 -11.87 22.11
CA PRO A 163 -6.79 -10.74 21.35
C PRO A 163 -5.77 -9.59 21.21
N ALA A 164 -4.99 -9.35 22.29
CA ALA A 164 -3.93 -8.34 22.29
C ALA A 164 -2.76 -8.67 21.33
N ALA A 165 -2.64 -9.91 20.84
CA ALA A 165 -1.58 -10.27 19.89
C ALA A 165 -1.73 -9.55 18.55
N LEU A 166 -2.92 -9.08 18.20
CA LEU A 166 -3.13 -8.25 17.02
C LEU A 166 -2.34 -6.93 17.10
N TYR A 167 -2.18 -6.37 18.30
CA TYR A 167 -1.36 -5.18 18.51
C TYR A 167 0.14 -5.44 18.34
N LEU A 168 0.62 -6.68 18.55
CA LEU A 168 2.01 -7.04 18.26
C LEU A 168 2.35 -6.94 16.77
N ILE A 169 1.35 -7.08 15.91
CA ILE A 169 1.53 -6.91 14.45
C ILE A 169 1.82 -5.44 14.10
N THR A 170 1.43 -4.50 14.94
CA THR A 170 1.69 -3.07 14.71
C THR A 170 3.10 -2.65 15.13
N LEU A 171 3.79 -3.41 15.99
CA LEU A 171 5.13 -3.08 16.47
C LEU A 171 6.16 -2.86 15.34
N PRO A 172 6.26 -3.72 14.29
CA PRO A 172 7.17 -3.45 13.18
C PRO A 172 6.91 -2.12 12.48
N PHE A 173 5.64 -1.70 12.38
CA PHE A 173 5.27 -0.42 11.77
C PHE A 173 5.63 0.77 12.65
N ILE A 174 5.56 0.61 13.98
CA ILE A 174 6.02 1.64 14.93
C ILE A 174 7.54 1.79 14.80
N PHE A 175 8.28 0.68 14.77
CA PHE A 175 9.73 0.72 14.56
C PHE A 175 10.10 1.33 13.20
N GLU A 176 9.37 0.99 12.15
CA GLU A 176 9.59 1.56 10.82
C GLU A 176 9.33 3.07 10.83
N ALA A 177 8.27 3.53 11.50
CA ALA A 177 7.95 4.95 11.62
C ALA A 177 9.06 5.72 12.35
N GLU A 178 9.56 5.21 13.46
CA GLU A 178 10.63 5.82 14.25
C GLU A 178 11.98 5.84 13.50
N LEU A 179 12.29 4.81 12.71
CA LEU A 179 13.56 4.71 11.98
C LEU A 179 13.58 5.51 10.67
N ILE A 180 12.43 5.64 10.00
CA ILE A 180 12.36 6.21 8.64
C ILE A 180 11.90 7.67 8.64
N VAL A 181 11.22 8.13 9.69
CA VAL A 181 10.81 9.54 9.81
C VAL A 181 11.88 10.32 10.55
N PRO A 182 12.78 11.04 9.87
CA PRO A 182 13.66 11.99 10.55
C PRO A 182 12.80 13.06 11.23
N GLU A 183 13.10 13.40 12.48
CA GLU A 183 12.44 14.45 13.29
C GLU A 183 12.22 15.76 12.51
N GLN A 184 13.10 16.08 11.58
CA GLN A 184 13.03 17.27 10.72
C GLN A 184 11.79 17.38 9.82
N ARG A 185 11.07 16.28 9.53
CA ARG A 185 9.82 16.36 8.75
C ARG A 185 8.60 16.74 9.59
N PHE A 186 8.59 16.39 10.86
CA PHE A 186 7.48 16.76 11.76
C PHE A 186 7.51 18.25 12.10
N GLU A 187 8.68 18.85 12.28
CA GLU A 187 8.82 20.28 12.55
C GLU A 187 8.39 21.13 11.34
N ALA A 188 8.62 20.65 10.10
CA ALA A 188 8.15 21.33 8.90
C ALA A 188 6.62 21.36 8.79
N TYR A 189 5.92 20.39 9.36
CA TYR A 189 4.44 20.34 9.38
C TYR A 189 3.82 21.06 10.58
N ALA A 190 4.57 21.27 11.66
CA ALA A 190 4.08 21.92 12.87
C ALA A 190 4.24 23.44 12.83
N ASN A 191 5.09 23.97 11.94
CA ASN A 191 5.43 25.40 11.83
C ASN A 191 4.81 26.08 10.60
N THR A 192 3.91 25.41 9.87
CA THR A 192 3.09 25.98 8.79
C THR A 192 1.63 25.97 9.17
#